data_20b6e5e962e320c7926caa115c6a2d29
#
_entry.id   20b6e5e962e320c7926caa115c6a2d29
#
_cell.length_a   1.000
_cell.length_b   1.000
_cell.length_c   1.000
_cell.angle_alpha   90.00
_cell.angle_beta   90.00
_cell.angle_gamma   90.00
#
_symmetry.space_group_name_H-M   'P 1'
#
loop_
_entity.id
_entity.type
_entity.pdbx_description
1 polymer ?
#
loop_
_entity_poly.entity_id
_entity_poly.type
_entity_poly.pdbx_seq_one_letter_code
_entity_poly.pdbx_strand_id
1 'polypeptide(L)'
;MKPRTKLQRRIVAASGRLPEITPAQLHWGYAHLLPHEAFRTKRGKITCTECRHTWQGDQQIDRAVCPHCGVRLTVVTTRRRTSWNKAYFSVVTTREGLQVIRYFLLERRVRGGQPARYECCEVMQRWIAPNGKYATVARMRNMSWYYDVWRYATPLELRSECWLYNRMSVERSYPRRRLIPELRRTGLRYDLYAEDPVGIFRYTLSQHHAETLLKIGRYDLFRYFCRAGGRRIEDYWPSLRICLRNGYRIDDAASWCDYIDMLSRLGKDVHNAHYVCPSDFRQAHDRCQALLARIEAEEQVARRRAEYLEYEKQYQKAKGKYLGIAFSDGEIEVRVLQSVQEFIEEGKAMHHCVERYHDKRDSLILSARIADRRVETVEVSLSRLQVVQSRGACNKNTEYHDRIVRLVNDNMSLVRTARHKRNKVTRIATLGRAASNRRRVPA
;
A
#
# COMPACT_ATOMS: atom_id res chain seq x y z
N MET A 1 -15.57 27.02 -5.18
CA MET A 1 -14.36 27.28 -6.02
C MET A 1 -14.80 27.90 -7.35
N LYS A 2 -14.06 28.93 -7.88
CA LYS A 2 -14.37 29.48 -9.21
C LYS A 2 -13.99 28.48 -10.31
N PRO A 3 -14.82 28.31 -11.37
CA PRO A 3 -14.50 27.41 -12.49
C PRO A 3 -13.35 27.94 -13.35
N ARG A 4 -12.32 27.13 -13.56
CA ARG A 4 -11.10 27.49 -14.30
C ARG A 4 -11.12 26.98 -15.75
N THR A 5 -11.73 25.80 -16.00
CA THR A 5 -11.75 25.16 -17.32
C THR A 5 -13.10 25.38 -18.03
N LYS A 6 -13.10 25.23 -19.38
CA LYS A 6 -14.34 25.26 -20.19
C LYS A 6 -15.36 24.21 -19.71
N LEU A 7 -14.86 22.99 -19.37
CA LEU A 7 -15.70 21.92 -18.82
C LEU A 7 -16.33 22.33 -17.50
N GLN A 8 -15.55 22.87 -16.56
CA GLN A 8 -16.08 23.31 -15.26
C GLN A 8 -17.14 24.41 -15.38
N ARG A 9 -16.95 25.40 -16.28
CA ARG A 9 -17.96 26.44 -16.54
C ARG A 9 -19.26 25.84 -17.05
N ARG A 10 -19.17 24.90 -18.01
CA ARG A 10 -20.32 24.16 -18.54
C ARG A 10 -21.05 23.37 -17.46
N ILE A 11 -20.31 22.66 -16.61
CA ILE A 11 -20.88 21.87 -15.49
C ILE A 11 -21.61 22.77 -14.50
N VAL A 12 -21.03 23.89 -14.08
CA VAL A 12 -21.65 24.81 -13.13
C VAL A 12 -22.97 25.35 -13.70
N ALA A 13 -22.99 25.73 -14.96
CA ALA A 13 -24.21 26.20 -15.64
C ALA A 13 -25.28 25.10 -15.76
N ALA A 14 -24.89 23.85 -16.01
CA ALA A 14 -25.80 22.72 -16.17
C ALA A 14 -26.31 22.17 -14.83
N SER A 15 -25.50 22.25 -13.76
CA SER A 15 -25.81 21.73 -12.43
C SER A 15 -27.11 22.34 -11.84
N GLY A 16 -27.27 23.65 -11.94
CA GLY A 16 -28.45 24.34 -11.45
C GLY A 16 -29.75 24.08 -12.27
N ARG A 17 -29.62 23.43 -13.45
CA ARG A 17 -30.73 23.10 -14.33
C ARG A 17 -31.10 21.62 -14.33
N LEU A 18 -30.55 20.83 -13.41
CA LEU A 18 -30.97 19.44 -13.22
C LEU A 18 -32.39 19.42 -12.64
N PRO A 19 -33.25 18.49 -13.10
CA PRO A 19 -34.56 18.32 -12.52
C PRO A 19 -34.46 17.88 -11.07
N GLU A 20 -35.47 18.19 -10.27
CA GLU A 20 -35.59 17.66 -8.91
C GLU A 20 -35.64 16.13 -8.92
N ILE A 21 -35.33 15.53 -7.77
CA ILE A 21 -35.49 14.10 -7.57
C ILE A 21 -36.97 13.72 -7.69
N THR A 22 -37.27 12.68 -8.43
CA THR A 22 -38.66 12.28 -8.67
C THR A 22 -39.27 11.55 -7.45
N PRO A 23 -40.59 11.60 -7.25
CA PRO A 23 -41.27 10.84 -6.19
C PRO A 23 -40.96 9.33 -6.25
N ALA A 24 -40.85 8.77 -7.45
CA ALA A 24 -40.49 7.35 -7.62
C ALA A 24 -39.05 7.02 -7.14
N GLN A 25 -38.09 7.92 -7.35
CA GLN A 25 -36.72 7.77 -6.86
C GLN A 25 -36.66 7.91 -5.33
N LEU A 26 -37.40 8.87 -4.77
CA LEU A 26 -37.52 9.05 -3.32
C LEU A 26 -38.11 7.82 -2.65
N HIS A 27 -39.28 7.38 -3.16
CA HIS A 27 -39.95 6.20 -2.62
C HIS A 27 -39.05 4.96 -2.66
N TRP A 28 -38.38 4.75 -3.80
CA TRP A 28 -37.43 3.64 -3.92
C TRP A 28 -36.31 3.74 -2.86
N GLY A 29 -35.72 4.91 -2.70
CA GLY A 29 -34.65 5.12 -1.71
C GLY A 29 -35.12 4.83 -0.29
N TYR A 30 -36.26 5.36 0.10
CA TYR A 30 -36.82 5.12 1.44
C TYR A 30 -37.16 3.64 1.67
N ALA A 31 -37.76 2.98 0.68
CA ALA A 31 -38.24 1.61 0.81
C ALA A 31 -37.10 0.56 0.85
N HIS A 32 -35.98 0.86 0.20
CA HIS A 32 -34.91 -0.16 0.01
C HIS A 32 -33.63 0.09 0.82
N LEU A 33 -33.43 1.31 1.32
CA LEU A 33 -32.14 1.68 1.94
C LEU A 33 -32.26 2.06 3.41
N LEU A 34 -33.46 2.36 3.88
CA LEU A 34 -33.69 2.71 5.28
C LEU A 34 -34.43 1.57 5.99
N PRO A 35 -34.11 1.31 7.27
CA PRO A 35 -34.81 0.28 8.01
C PRO A 35 -36.26 0.70 8.30
N HIS A 36 -37.18 -0.22 8.09
CA HIS A 36 -38.59 -0.08 8.52
C HIS A 36 -38.81 -0.95 9.74
N GLU A 37 -38.93 -0.36 10.92
CA GLU A 37 -38.95 -1.05 12.19
C GLU A 37 -40.28 -0.92 12.92
N ALA A 38 -40.62 -1.92 13.71
CA ALA A 38 -41.61 -1.82 14.78
C ALA A 38 -40.92 -2.07 16.13
N PHE A 39 -41.27 -1.29 17.12
CA PHE A 39 -40.72 -1.45 18.46
C PHE A 39 -41.66 -2.29 19.32
N ARG A 40 -41.14 -3.42 19.85
CA ARG A 40 -41.85 -4.34 20.71
C ARG A 40 -41.45 -4.11 22.17
N THR A 41 -42.39 -4.01 23.05
CA THR A 41 -42.17 -4.00 24.50
C THR A 41 -42.01 -5.43 25.03
N LYS A 42 -41.45 -5.59 26.23
CA LYS A 42 -41.37 -6.90 26.93
C LYS A 42 -42.74 -7.57 27.13
N ARG A 43 -43.84 -6.80 27.13
CA ARG A 43 -45.22 -7.29 27.26
C ARG A 43 -45.89 -7.62 25.92
N GLY A 44 -45.14 -7.71 24.83
CA GLY A 44 -45.63 -8.09 23.50
C GLY A 44 -46.36 -6.97 22.74
N LYS A 45 -46.50 -5.76 23.28
CA LYS A 45 -47.09 -4.63 22.56
C LYS A 45 -46.11 -4.15 21.48
N ILE A 46 -46.51 -4.21 20.22
CA ILE A 46 -45.79 -3.78 19.04
C ILE A 46 -46.29 -2.42 18.58
N THR A 47 -45.37 -1.51 18.28
CA THR A 47 -45.70 -0.16 17.76
C THR A 47 -45.00 0.03 16.42
N CYS A 48 -45.77 0.25 15.35
CA CYS A 48 -45.27 0.64 14.05
C CYS A 48 -44.60 2.01 14.13
N THR A 49 -43.37 2.13 13.72
CA THR A 49 -42.67 3.42 13.71
C THR A 49 -43.11 4.30 12.55
N GLU A 50 -43.75 3.73 11.50
CA GLU A 50 -44.19 4.47 10.33
C GLU A 50 -45.49 5.26 10.59
N CYS A 51 -46.53 4.60 11.11
CA CYS A 51 -47.84 5.20 11.32
C CYS A 51 -48.26 5.31 12.79
N ARG A 52 -47.44 4.77 13.73
CA ARG A 52 -47.74 4.74 15.18
C ARG A 52 -48.82 3.80 15.62
N HIS A 53 -49.43 3.05 14.69
CA HIS A 53 -50.41 2.03 15.08
C HIS A 53 -49.75 1.00 16.02
N THR A 54 -50.54 0.55 17.00
CA THR A 54 -50.07 -0.43 18.01
C THR A 54 -51.01 -1.63 18.05
N TRP A 55 -50.40 -2.81 18.15
CA TRP A 55 -51.13 -4.07 18.28
C TRP A 55 -50.41 -5.02 19.24
N GLN A 56 -51.06 -6.07 19.62
CA GLN A 56 -50.48 -7.14 20.41
C GLN A 56 -49.94 -8.22 19.42
N GLY A 57 -48.69 -8.63 19.58
CA GLY A 57 -48.10 -9.65 18.72
C GLY A 57 -47.28 -10.69 19.53
N ASP A 58 -47.00 -11.80 18.86
CA ASP A 58 -46.19 -12.87 19.42
C ASP A 58 -44.79 -12.37 19.74
N GLN A 59 -44.23 -12.88 20.84
CA GLN A 59 -42.87 -12.54 21.30
C GLN A 59 -41.78 -13.12 20.43
N GLN A 60 -42.08 -14.10 19.57
CA GLN A 60 -41.09 -14.78 18.74
C GLN A 60 -40.97 -14.23 17.31
N ILE A 61 -41.87 -13.36 16.85
CA ILE A 61 -41.82 -12.83 15.49
C ILE A 61 -40.80 -11.70 15.36
N ASP A 62 -39.92 -11.81 14.35
CA ASP A 62 -38.93 -10.81 13.99
C ASP A 62 -39.35 -9.93 12.79
N ARG A 63 -40.44 -10.32 12.11
CA ARG A 63 -40.98 -9.60 10.97
C ARG A 63 -42.51 -9.56 11.06
N ALA A 64 -43.10 -8.41 10.76
CA ALA A 64 -44.53 -8.20 10.74
C ALA A 64 -44.96 -7.28 9.62
N VAL A 65 -46.19 -7.38 9.20
CA VAL A 65 -46.86 -6.36 8.36
C VAL A 65 -47.76 -5.52 9.27
N CYS A 66 -47.61 -4.21 9.21
CA CYS A 66 -48.46 -3.32 10.01
C CYS A 66 -49.92 -3.47 9.57
N PRO A 67 -50.84 -3.82 10.49
CA PRO A 67 -52.25 -4.02 10.13
C PRO A 67 -52.94 -2.72 9.69
N HIS A 68 -52.39 -1.55 9.99
CA HIS A 68 -52.96 -0.25 9.63
C HIS A 68 -52.39 0.30 8.32
N CYS A 69 -51.05 0.38 8.18
CA CYS A 69 -50.43 1.02 7.00
C CYS A 69 -49.84 0.03 5.98
N GLY A 70 -49.88 -1.27 6.25
CA GLY A 70 -49.42 -2.29 5.32
C GLY A 70 -47.89 -2.41 5.13
N VAL A 71 -47.08 -1.60 5.82
CA VAL A 71 -45.64 -1.61 5.68
C VAL A 71 -45.07 -2.87 6.32
N ARG A 72 -44.13 -3.51 5.62
CA ARG A 72 -43.34 -4.63 6.15
C ARG A 72 -42.30 -4.08 7.12
N LEU A 73 -42.26 -4.62 8.33
CA LEU A 73 -41.45 -4.13 9.44
C LEU A 73 -40.54 -5.23 10.01
N THR A 74 -39.34 -4.88 10.38
CA THR A 74 -38.53 -5.68 11.27
C THR A 74 -38.93 -5.35 12.71
N VAL A 75 -39.30 -6.36 13.50
CA VAL A 75 -39.75 -6.17 14.87
C VAL A 75 -38.55 -6.23 15.82
N VAL A 76 -38.30 -5.14 16.52
CA VAL A 76 -37.16 -5.02 17.44
C VAL A 76 -37.66 -4.87 18.87
N THR A 77 -37.29 -5.81 19.76
CA THR A 77 -37.58 -5.69 21.19
C THR A 77 -36.66 -4.67 21.82
N THR A 78 -37.21 -3.53 22.20
CA THR A 78 -36.39 -2.40 22.67
C THR A 78 -37.15 -1.47 23.59
N ARG A 79 -36.44 -0.73 24.42
CA ARG A 79 -36.94 0.42 25.18
C ARG A 79 -36.75 1.74 24.45
N ARG A 80 -36.13 1.73 23.25
CA ARG A 80 -35.89 2.94 22.46
C ARG A 80 -37.21 3.57 22.09
N ARG A 81 -37.26 4.91 22.16
CA ARG A 81 -38.37 5.73 21.66
C ARG A 81 -37.99 6.57 20.47
N THR A 82 -36.67 6.59 20.15
CA THR A 82 -36.10 7.40 19.08
C THR A 82 -35.16 6.53 18.25
N SER A 83 -35.11 6.77 16.97
CA SER A 83 -34.05 6.25 16.10
C SER A 83 -33.71 7.27 15.01
N TRP A 84 -32.49 7.25 14.56
CA TRP A 84 -32.03 8.09 13.46
C TRP A 84 -31.17 7.23 12.54
N ASN A 85 -31.62 7.06 11.30
CA ASN A 85 -30.96 6.26 10.29
C ASN A 85 -30.60 7.15 9.11
N LYS A 86 -29.47 6.88 8.51
CA LYS A 86 -28.96 7.55 7.31
C LYS A 86 -28.57 6.51 6.28
N ALA A 87 -28.79 6.83 5.01
CA ALA A 87 -28.34 6.03 3.88
C ALA A 87 -27.99 6.94 2.71
N TYR A 88 -27.05 6.50 1.87
CA TYR A 88 -26.73 7.21 0.65
C TYR A 88 -27.15 6.38 -0.56
N PHE A 89 -27.68 7.03 -1.57
CA PHE A 89 -27.89 6.42 -2.87
C PHE A 89 -27.52 7.36 -4.00
N SER A 90 -27.29 6.79 -5.17
CA SER A 90 -27.00 7.58 -6.36
C SER A 90 -28.05 7.41 -7.44
N VAL A 91 -28.24 8.47 -8.22
CA VAL A 91 -29.04 8.48 -9.45
C VAL A 91 -28.12 8.77 -10.62
N VAL A 92 -28.05 7.81 -11.54
CA VAL A 92 -27.24 7.90 -12.74
C VAL A 92 -28.07 8.47 -13.88
N THR A 93 -27.70 9.65 -14.37
CA THR A 93 -28.42 10.37 -15.43
C THR A 93 -27.46 11.05 -16.39
N THR A 94 -27.99 11.72 -17.41
CA THR A 94 -27.21 12.47 -18.40
C THR A 94 -27.73 13.89 -18.53
N ARG A 95 -26.86 14.84 -18.79
CA ARG A 95 -27.21 16.23 -19.11
C ARG A 95 -26.22 16.81 -20.08
N GLU A 96 -26.69 17.41 -21.17
CA GLU A 96 -25.85 18.09 -22.18
C GLU A 96 -24.67 17.24 -22.69
N GLY A 97 -24.88 15.92 -22.92
CA GLY A 97 -23.83 15.01 -23.35
C GLY A 97 -22.77 14.66 -22.28
N LEU A 98 -23.03 15.02 -21.01
CA LEU A 98 -22.21 14.63 -19.88
C LEU A 98 -22.90 13.51 -19.10
N GLN A 99 -22.12 12.56 -18.59
CA GLN A 99 -22.60 11.59 -17.62
C GLN A 99 -22.67 12.25 -16.24
N VAL A 100 -23.80 12.11 -15.56
CA VAL A 100 -24.02 12.70 -14.24
C VAL A 100 -24.37 11.60 -13.24
N ILE A 101 -23.70 11.61 -12.11
CA ILE A 101 -24.04 10.77 -10.97
C ILE A 101 -24.40 11.73 -9.82
N ARG A 102 -25.65 11.68 -9.42
CA ARG A 102 -26.18 12.50 -8.33
C ARG A 102 -26.25 11.68 -7.06
N TYR A 103 -25.79 12.24 -5.96
CA TYR A 103 -25.73 11.58 -4.65
C TYR A 103 -26.72 12.23 -3.70
N PHE A 104 -27.56 11.41 -3.13
CA PHE A 104 -28.61 11.83 -2.20
C PHE A 104 -28.36 11.18 -0.84
N LEU A 105 -28.45 12.00 0.21
CA LEU A 105 -28.51 11.55 1.59
C LEU A 105 -29.97 11.42 1.98
N LEU A 106 -30.36 10.24 2.44
CA LEU A 106 -31.65 9.95 3.03
C LEU A 106 -31.51 9.91 4.56
N GLU A 107 -32.41 10.54 5.24
CA GLU A 107 -32.52 10.48 6.69
C GLU A 107 -33.92 10.02 7.09
N ARG A 108 -33.99 9.12 8.06
CA ARG A 108 -35.18 8.67 8.71
C ARG A 108 -35.06 8.93 10.20
N ARG A 109 -35.98 9.71 10.74
CA ARG A 109 -35.99 10.08 12.16
C ARG A 109 -37.32 9.62 12.79
N VAL A 110 -37.21 8.82 13.84
CA VAL A 110 -38.30 8.38 14.69
C VAL A 110 -38.21 9.11 16.01
N ARG A 111 -39.27 9.75 16.43
CA ARG A 111 -39.43 10.34 17.77
C ARG A 111 -40.63 9.73 18.47
N GLY A 112 -40.51 9.55 19.79
CA GLY A 112 -41.61 8.99 20.58
C GLY A 112 -42.91 9.77 20.34
N GLY A 113 -44.00 9.03 20.09
CA GLY A 113 -45.34 9.64 19.86
C GLY A 113 -45.62 10.16 18.44
N GLN A 114 -44.64 10.21 17.53
CA GLN A 114 -44.83 10.72 16.16
C GLN A 114 -44.48 9.67 15.11
N PRO A 115 -45.14 9.67 13.93
CA PRO A 115 -44.72 8.87 12.78
C PRO A 115 -43.28 9.21 12.36
N ALA A 116 -42.60 8.23 11.70
CA ALA A 116 -41.30 8.46 11.13
C ALA A 116 -41.30 9.63 10.14
N ARG A 117 -40.29 10.50 10.26
CA ARG A 117 -40.06 11.58 9.31
C ARG A 117 -38.92 11.19 8.36
N TYR A 118 -39.11 11.50 7.09
CA TYR A 118 -38.16 11.23 6.02
C TYR A 118 -37.68 12.53 5.39
N GLU A 119 -36.39 12.64 5.24
CA GLU A 119 -35.74 13.78 4.59
C GLU A 119 -34.78 13.27 3.50
N CYS A 120 -34.71 14.02 2.41
CA CYS A 120 -33.76 13.73 1.32
C CYS A 120 -33.05 15.01 0.92
N CYS A 121 -31.74 14.93 0.78
CA CYS A 121 -30.93 16.06 0.34
C CYS A 121 -29.94 15.62 -0.72
N GLU A 122 -29.89 16.32 -1.86
CA GLU A 122 -28.81 16.15 -2.81
C GLU A 122 -27.55 16.80 -2.24
N VAL A 123 -26.52 15.99 -2.02
CA VAL A 123 -25.29 16.41 -1.36
C VAL A 123 -24.13 16.60 -2.32
N MET A 124 -24.13 15.83 -3.44
CA MET A 124 -23.03 15.85 -4.39
C MET A 124 -23.48 15.42 -5.79
N GLN A 125 -22.78 15.94 -6.80
CA GLN A 125 -22.89 15.53 -8.20
C GLN A 125 -21.49 15.27 -8.76
N ARG A 126 -21.33 14.15 -9.47
CA ARG A 126 -20.14 13.87 -10.28
C ARG A 126 -20.49 13.99 -11.74
N TRP A 127 -19.76 14.83 -12.44
CA TRP A 127 -19.98 15.13 -13.85
C TRP A 127 -18.79 14.61 -14.65
N ILE A 128 -19.03 13.71 -15.59
CA ILE A 128 -17.98 13.03 -16.36
C ILE A 128 -18.20 13.32 -17.84
N ALA A 129 -17.18 13.83 -18.50
CA ALA A 129 -17.17 14.06 -19.93
C ALA A 129 -16.86 12.76 -20.72
N PRO A 130 -17.20 12.67 -22.01
CA PRO A 130 -16.94 11.49 -22.84
C PRO A 130 -15.47 11.03 -22.90
N ASN A 131 -14.53 11.91 -22.56
CA ASN A 131 -13.09 11.60 -22.49
C ASN A 131 -12.62 11.20 -21.07
N GLY A 132 -13.53 10.92 -20.15
CA GLY A 132 -13.21 10.53 -18.77
C GLY A 132 -12.81 11.68 -17.84
N LYS A 133 -12.63 12.91 -18.34
CA LYS A 133 -12.41 14.09 -17.47
C LYS A 133 -13.67 14.37 -16.67
N TYR A 134 -13.50 14.77 -15.41
CA TYR A 134 -14.65 14.96 -14.51
C TYR A 134 -14.49 16.19 -13.61
N ALA A 135 -15.60 16.58 -13.03
CA ALA A 135 -15.60 17.56 -11.94
C ALA A 135 -16.71 17.22 -10.92
N THR A 136 -16.51 17.75 -9.72
CA THR A 136 -17.39 17.54 -8.58
C THR A 136 -18.10 18.85 -8.25
N VAL A 137 -19.40 18.76 -8.13
CA VAL A 137 -20.26 19.83 -7.56
C VAL A 137 -20.87 19.27 -6.28
N ALA A 138 -20.66 19.93 -5.15
CA ALA A 138 -21.11 19.38 -3.86
C ALA A 138 -21.38 20.48 -2.85
N ARG A 139 -22.21 20.15 -1.85
CA ARG A 139 -22.35 20.94 -0.63
C ARG A 139 -21.05 20.88 0.16
N MET A 140 -20.87 21.77 1.13
CA MET A 140 -19.72 21.69 2.03
C MET A 140 -19.85 20.44 2.91
N ARG A 141 -18.76 19.69 3.00
CA ARG A 141 -18.66 18.46 3.78
C ARG A 141 -17.50 18.58 4.76
N ASN A 142 -17.75 18.27 6.02
CA ASN A 142 -16.71 18.11 7.03
C ASN A 142 -16.68 16.64 7.41
N MET A 143 -15.48 16.04 7.42
CA MET A 143 -15.29 14.73 7.98
C MET A 143 -14.38 14.84 9.20
N SER A 144 -14.83 14.30 10.32
CA SER A 144 -14.00 13.99 11.47
C SER A 144 -13.93 12.47 11.65
N TRP A 145 -13.10 11.99 12.57
CA TRP A 145 -12.88 10.55 12.82
C TRP A 145 -14.16 9.73 12.99
N TYR A 146 -15.27 10.38 13.40
CA TYR A 146 -16.53 9.71 13.75
C TYR A 146 -17.75 10.22 12.99
N TYR A 147 -17.67 11.35 12.26
CA TYR A 147 -18.83 11.99 11.69
C TYR A 147 -18.60 12.46 10.26
N ASP A 148 -19.50 12.03 9.39
CA ASP A 148 -19.69 12.60 8.06
C ASP A 148 -20.78 13.66 8.14
N VAL A 149 -20.40 14.94 8.07
CA VAL A 149 -21.33 16.07 8.25
C VAL A 149 -21.39 16.92 7.00
N TRP A 150 -22.54 16.88 6.36
CA TRP A 150 -22.90 17.80 5.30
C TRP A 150 -23.50 19.08 5.86
N ARG A 151 -23.06 20.23 5.36
CA ARG A 151 -23.67 21.51 5.67
C ARG A 151 -24.82 21.76 4.70
N TYR A 152 -26.03 21.33 5.07
CA TYR A 152 -27.22 21.37 4.22
C TYR A 152 -27.62 22.77 3.74
N ALA A 153 -27.33 23.81 4.50
CA ALA A 153 -27.60 25.20 4.13
C ALA A 153 -26.63 25.74 3.05
N THR A 154 -25.54 25.01 2.74
CA THR A 154 -24.60 25.46 1.70
C THR A 154 -25.09 25.07 0.33
N PRO A 155 -24.86 25.90 -0.71
CA PRO A 155 -25.22 25.56 -2.08
C PRO A 155 -24.37 24.43 -2.63
N LEU A 156 -24.84 23.80 -3.71
CA LEU A 156 -24.06 22.91 -4.54
C LEU A 156 -23.08 23.73 -5.38
N GLU A 157 -21.80 23.64 -5.08
CA GLU A 157 -20.74 24.39 -5.73
C GLU A 157 -19.65 23.48 -6.25
N LEU A 158 -18.90 23.97 -7.24
CA LEU A 158 -17.70 23.29 -7.72
C LEU A 158 -16.69 23.11 -6.56
N ARG A 159 -16.24 21.89 -6.35
CA ARG A 159 -15.26 21.53 -5.32
C ARG A 159 -13.94 21.08 -5.96
N SER A 160 -12.86 21.27 -5.21
CA SER A 160 -11.57 20.67 -5.59
C SER A 160 -11.62 19.16 -5.41
N GLU A 161 -10.85 18.45 -6.24
CA GLU A 161 -10.63 17.03 -6.02
C GLU A 161 -9.79 16.83 -4.77
N CYS A 162 -10.39 16.29 -3.74
CA CYS A 162 -9.70 15.92 -2.53
C CYS A 162 -10.32 14.66 -1.94
N TRP A 163 -9.59 14.01 -1.06
CA TRP A 163 -10.02 12.77 -0.40
C TRP A 163 -11.43 12.90 0.24
N LEU A 164 -11.77 14.08 0.72
CA LEU A 164 -13.05 14.38 1.38
C LEU A 164 -14.26 14.08 0.49
N TYR A 165 -14.19 14.43 -0.81
CA TYR A 165 -15.26 14.17 -1.77
C TYR A 165 -15.05 12.87 -2.54
N ASN A 166 -13.80 12.37 -2.62
CA ASN A 166 -13.48 11.14 -3.34
C ASN A 166 -13.89 9.88 -2.57
N ARG A 167 -13.92 9.95 -1.24
CA ARG A 167 -14.44 8.88 -0.39
C ARG A 167 -15.95 9.03 -0.18
N MET A 168 -16.72 8.76 -1.23
CA MET A 168 -18.18 8.72 -1.16
C MET A 168 -18.64 7.30 -1.51
N SER A 169 -19.08 6.58 -0.50
CA SER A 169 -19.68 5.26 -0.68
C SER A 169 -21.22 5.42 -0.67
N VAL A 170 -21.88 4.69 -1.53
CA VAL A 170 -23.35 4.61 -1.57
C VAL A 170 -23.76 3.16 -1.41
N GLU A 171 -24.88 2.92 -0.72
CA GLU A 171 -25.40 1.57 -0.54
C GLU A 171 -25.85 0.97 -1.87
N ARG A 172 -26.53 1.77 -2.68
CA ARG A 172 -26.98 1.35 -4.03
C ARG A 172 -27.22 2.54 -4.94
N SER A 173 -27.16 2.27 -6.25
CA SER A 173 -27.66 3.19 -7.27
C SER A 173 -29.11 2.87 -7.64
N TYR A 174 -29.92 3.91 -7.92
CA TYR A 174 -31.30 3.76 -8.43
C TYR A 174 -31.30 2.91 -9.72
N PRO A 175 -32.17 1.90 -9.86
CA PRO A 175 -32.08 0.94 -10.97
C PRO A 175 -32.29 1.55 -12.36
N ARG A 176 -33.19 2.52 -12.51
CA ARG A 176 -33.41 3.21 -13.80
C ARG A 176 -32.32 4.26 -14.01
N ARG A 177 -31.49 4.03 -15.01
CA ARG A 177 -30.31 4.83 -15.30
C ARG A 177 -30.27 5.29 -16.73
N ARG A 178 -29.63 6.44 -16.95
CA ARG A 178 -29.32 6.96 -18.29
C ARG A 178 -27.82 7.06 -18.45
N LEU A 179 -27.29 6.46 -19.52
CA LEU A 179 -25.87 6.50 -19.86
C LEU A 179 -25.68 7.31 -21.14
N ILE A 180 -24.59 8.03 -21.23
CA ILE A 180 -24.15 8.66 -22.49
C ILE A 180 -23.88 7.59 -23.55
N PRO A 181 -23.95 7.92 -24.85
CA PRO A 181 -23.74 6.96 -25.94
C PRO A 181 -22.40 6.20 -25.82
N GLU A 182 -21.34 6.89 -25.40
CA GLU A 182 -19.99 6.35 -25.25
C GLU A 182 -19.92 5.21 -24.22
N LEU A 183 -20.63 5.33 -23.10
CA LEU A 183 -20.74 4.25 -22.12
C LEU A 183 -21.70 3.14 -22.58
N ARG A 184 -22.82 3.52 -23.21
CA ARG A 184 -23.85 2.56 -23.63
C ARG A 184 -23.32 1.59 -24.69
N ARG A 185 -22.52 2.07 -25.67
CA ARG A 185 -21.96 1.23 -26.73
C ARG A 185 -20.97 0.18 -26.23
N THR A 186 -20.36 0.36 -25.04
CA THR A 186 -19.39 -0.58 -24.48
C THR A 186 -20.03 -1.87 -23.94
N GLY A 187 -21.34 -1.93 -23.81
CA GLY A 187 -22.03 -3.06 -23.18
C GLY A 187 -21.87 -3.09 -21.65
N LEU A 188 -21.52 -1.98 -21.03
CA LEU A 188 -21.30 -1.90 -19.59
C LEU A 188 -22.54 -2.33 -18.79
N ARG A 189 -22.39 -3.39 -17.99
CA ARG A 189 -23.47 -3.96 -17.19
C ARG A 189 -23.64 -3.24 -15.85
N TYR A 190 -24.88 -3.26 -15.32
CA TYR A 190 -25.23 -2.58 -14.07
C TYR A 190 -24.47 -3.12 -12.85
N ASP A 191 -24.34 -4.43 -12.76
CA ASP A 191 -23.62 -5.11 -11.67
C ASP A 191 -22.15 -4.70 -11.54
N LEU A 192 -21.56 -4.14 -12.58
CA LEU A 192 -20.18 -3.65 -12.56
C LEU A 192 -20.03 -2.29 -11.84
N TYR A 193 -21.08 -1.43 -11.85
CA TYR A 193 -20.99 -0.07 -11.32
C TYR A 193 -22.05 0.31 -10.29
N ALA A 194 -22.84 -0.65 -9.83
CA ALA A 194 -23.94 -0.39 -8.91
C ALA A 194 -23.52 0.31 -7.60
N GLU A 195 -22.32 -0.02 -7.11
CA GLU A 195 -21.79 0.51 -5.85
C GLU A 195 -20.89 1.74 -6.06
N ASP A 196 -20.01 1.70 -7.07
CA ASP A 196 -19.11 2.82 -7.41
C ASP A 196 -19.10 3.10 -8.91
N PRO A 197 -20.09 3.87 -9.41
CA PRO A 197 -20.17 4.20 -10.82
C PRO A 197 -19.06 5.14 -11.31
N VAL A 198 -18.48 5.97 -10.46
CA VAL A 198 -17.52 7.01 -10.88
C VAL A 198 -16.23 6.41 -11.41
N GLY A 199 -15.61 5.53 -10.62
CA GLY A 199 -14.36 4.86 -10.99
C GLY A 199 -14.53 4.06 -12.28
N ILE A 200 -15.59 3.28 -12.35
CA ILE A 200 -15.93 2.44 -13.51
C ILE A 200 -16.18 3.27 -14.77
N PHE A 201 -16.99 4.33 -14.69
CA PHE A 201 -17.28 5.19 -15.86
C PHE A 201 -16.03 5.92 -16.35
N ARG A 202 -15.23 6.46 -15.44
CA ARG A 202 -13.98 7.13 -15.80
C ARG A 202 -13.01 6.18 -16.47
N TYR A 203 -12.80 5.00 -15.88
CA TYR A 203 -11.94 3.96 -16.44
C TYR A 203 -12.41 3.56 -17.84
N THR A 204 -13.70 3.24 -17.99
CA THR A 204 -14.29 2.85 -19.30
C THR A 204 -14.12 3.93 -20.36
N LEU A 205 -14.25 5.21 -19.99
CA LEU A 205 -14.14 6.34 -20.94
C LEU A 205 -12.70 6.77 -21.23
N SER A 206 -11.76 6.49 -20.34
CA SER A 206 -10.35 6.88 -20.50
C SER A 206 -9.48 5.76 -21.07
N GLN A 207 -9.91 4.49 -20.93
CA GLN A 207 -9.15 3.30 -21.32
C GLN A 207 -9.80 2.60 -22.51
N HIS A 208 -9.25 2.75 -23.71
CA HIS A 208 -9.81 2.15 -24.92
C HIS A 208 -9.85 0.61 -24.90
N HIS A 209 -8.94 -0.05 -24.17
CA HIS A 209 -8.95 -1.50 -23.99
C HIS A 209 -10.09 -2.00 -23.09
N ALA A 210 -10.63 -1.12 -22.25
CA ALA A 210 -11.76 -1.44 -21.39
C ALA A 210 -13.01 -1.85 -22.20
N GLU A 211 -13.30 -1.16 -23.31
CA GLU A 211 -14.40 -1.50 -24.22
C GLU A 211 -14.24 -2.91 -24.81
N THR A 212 -13.01 -3.28 -25.19
CA THR A 212 -12.74 -4.64 -25.70
C THR A 212 -13.04 -5.70 -24.66
N LEU A 213 -12.56 -5.54 -23.42
CA LEU A 213 -12.80 -6.49 -22.33
C LEU A 213 -14.30 -6.64 -22.04
N LEU A 214 -15.04 -5.53 -22.02
CA LEU A 214 -16.49 -5.54 -21.79
C LEU A 214 -17.24 -6.27 -22.91
N LYS A 215 -16.91 -6.02 -24.18
CA LYS A 215 -17.55 -6.64 -25.35
C LYS A 215 -17.29 -8.14 -25.45
N ILE A 216 -16.11 -8.61 -25.06
CA ILE A 216 -15.78 -10.04 -25.05
C ILE A 216 -16.19 -10.75 -23.76
N GLY A 217 -16.83 -10.02 -22.80
CA GLY A 217 -17.34 -10.58 -21.55
C GLY A 217 -16.28 -10.87 -20.48
N ARG A 218 -15.04 -10.38 -20.63
CA ARG A 218 -13.97 -10.56 -19.64
C ARG A 218 -14.09 -9.50 -18.52
N TYR A 219 -15.20 -9.62 -17.78
CA TYR A 219 -15.52 -8.70 -16.67
C TYR A 219 -14.56 -8.84 -15.48
N ASP A 220 -13.99 -10.02 -15.29
CA ASP A 220 -12.94 -10.36 -14.33
C ASP A 220 -11.70 -9.48 -14.55
N LEU A 221 -11.14 -9.49 -15.76
CA LEU A 221 -9.99 -8.67 -16.15
C LEU A 221 -10.33 -7.18 -16.10
N PHE A 222 -11.51 -6.80 -16.58
CA PHE A 222 -11.96 -5.41 -16.51
C PHE A 222 -11.99 -4.90 -15.06
N ARG A 223 -12.59 -5.65 -14.13
CA ARG A 223 -12.63 -5.30 -12.70
C ARG A 223 -11.25 -5.22 -12.09
N TYR A 224 -10.37 -6.15 -12.43
CA TYR A 224 -9.00 -6.15 -11.94
C TYR A 224 -8.28 -4.87 -12.33
N PHE A 225 -8.16 -4.54 -13.61
CA PHE A 225 -7.44 -3.36 -14.07
C PHE A 225 -8.12 -2.04 -13.67
N CYS A 226 -9.42 -2.02 -13.52
CA CYS A 226 -10.12 -0.84 -13.00
C CYS A 226 -9.77 -0.55 -11.52
N ARG A 227 -9.50 -1.58 -10.71
CA ARG A 227 -9.24 -1.49 -9.26
C ARG A 227 -7.76 -1.59 -8.89
N ALA A 228 -6.93 -2.13 -9.76
CA ALA A 228 -5.51 -2.36 -9.50
C ALA A 228 -4.75 -1.02 -9.45
N GLY A 229 -4.69 -0.42 -8.29
CA GLY A 229 -3.93 0.81 -8.07
C GLY A 229 -2.45 0.65 -8.44
N GLY A 230 -2.06 1.20 -9.58
CA GLY A 230 -0.68 1.19 -10.08
C GLY A 230 -0.40 0.27 -11.26
N ARG A 231 -1.25 -0.72 -11.57
CA ARG A 231 -1.12 -1.55 -12.79
C ARG A 231 -1.97 -1.01 -13.91
N ARG A 232 -1.35 -0.67 -15.02
CA ARG A 232 -2.00 -0.14 -16.21
C ARG A 232 -2.23 -1.27 -17.21
N ILE A 233 -3.44 -1.35 -17.76
CA ILE A 233 -3.78 -2.38 -18.75
C ILE A 233 -2.87 -2.31 -19.99
N GLU A 234 -2.41 -1.12 -20.35
CA GLU A 234 -1.52 -0.91 -21.50
C GLU A 234 -0.22 -1.69 -21.40
N ASP A 235 0.33 -1.81 -20.18
CA ASP A 235 1.61 -2.48 -19.94
C ASP A 235 1.50 -4.00 -20.18
N TYR A 236 0.30 -4.57 -20.01
CA TYR A 236 0.02 -6.00 -20.18
C TYR A 236 -0.74 -6.31 -21.48
N TRP A 237 -1.24 -5.28 -22.17
CA TRP A 237 -2.12 -5.48 -23.32
C TRP A 237 -1.53 -6.31 -24.46
N PRO A 238 -0.24 -6.16 -24.84
CA PRO A 238 0.36 -7.00 -25.87
C PRO A 238 0.26 -8.50 -25.53
N SER A 239 0.65 -8.88 -24.32
CA SER A 239 0.57 -10.26 -23.83
C SER A 239 -0.87 -10.75 -23.65
N LEU A 240 -1.73 -9.89 -23.09
CA LEU A 240 -3.15 -10.17 -22.90
C LEU A 240 -3.86 -10.44 -24.22
N ARG A 241 -3.56 -9.66 -25.27
CA ARG A 241 -4.10 -9.85 -26.61
C ARG A 241 -3.73 -11.23 -27.19
N ILE A 242 -2.53 -11.73 -26.89
CA ILE A 242 -2.09 -13.06 -27.32
C ILE A 242 -2.92 -14.13 -26.58
N CYS A 243 -3.07 -14.00 -25.27
CA CYS A 243 -3.92 -14.91 -24.50
C CYS A 243 -5.35 -14.95 -25.05
N LEU A 244 -5.94 -13.80 -25.32
CA LEU A 244 -7.31 -13.71 -25.88
C LEU A 244 -7.43 -14.37 -27.26
N ARG A 245 -6.44 -14.17 -28.15
CA ARG A 245 -6.43 -14.81 -29.49
C ARG A 245 -6.31 -16.32 -29.42
N ASN A 246 -5.53 -16.84 -28.47
CA ASN A 246 -5.31 -18.28 -28.30
C ASN A 246 -6.38 -18.92 -27.43
N GLY A 247 -7.44 -18.22 -27.04
CA GLY A 247 -8.46 -18.73 -26.14
C GLY A 247 -7.92 -19.11 -24.75
N TYR A 248 -6.75 -18.60 -24.39
CA TYR A 248 -6.13 -18.88 -23.10
C TYR A 248 -6.93 -18.24 -21.96
N ARG A 249 -7.33 -19.06 -21.00
CA ARG A 249 -8.11 -18.62 -19.85
C ARG A 249 -7.19 -18.15 -18.74
N ILE A 250 -7.31 -16.89 -18.38
CA ILE A 250 -6.66 -16.30 -17.21
C ILE A 250 -7.68 -16.38 -16.08
N ASP A 251 -7.43 -17.24 -15.09
CA ASP A 251 -8.34 -17.43 -13.95
C ASP A 251 -8.09 -16.42 -12.85
N ASP A 252 -6.83 -16.04 -12.62
CA ASP A 252 -6.44 -14.98 -11.70
C ASP A 252 -5.57 -13.93 -12.40
N ALA A 253 -6.15 -12.76 -12.60
CA ALA A 253 -5.49 -11.65 -13.28
C ALA A 253 -4.28 -11.11 -12.51
N ALA A 254 -4.29 -11.16 -11.17
CA ALA A 254 -3.19 -10.68 -10.36
C ALA A 254 -1.95 -11.56 -10.54
N SER A 255 -2.10 -12.86 -10.31
CA SER A 255 -1.02 -13.84 -10.48
C SER A 255 -0.51 -13.88 -11.91
N TRP A 256 -1.41 -13.74 -12.90
CA TRP A 256 -0.97 -13.67 -14.29
C TRP A 256 -0.15 -12.42 -14.59
N CYS A 257 -0.51 -11.25 -14.09
CA CYS A 257 0.29 -10.04 -14.23
C CYS A 257 1.65 -10.18 -13.53
N ASP A 258 1.69 -10.76 -12.31
CA ASP A 258 2.95 -11.06 -11.62
C ASP A 258 3.85 -11.97 -12.47
N TYR A 259 3.27 -12.98 -13.10
CA TYR A 259 4.00 -13.88 -13.98
C TYR A 259 4.58 -13.16 -15.21
N ILE A 260 3.81 -12.28 -15.86
CA ILE A 260 4.30 -11.45 -16.98
C ILE A 260 5.46 -10.54 -16.54
N ASP A 261 5.34 -9.93 -15.35
CA ASP A 261 6.41 -9.10 -14.78
C ASP A 261 7.68 -9.94 -14.52
N MET A 262 7.52 -11.17 -14.00
CA MET A 262 8.63 -12.11 -13.81
C MET A 262 9.28 -12.52 -15.14
N LEU A 263 8.50 -12.85 -16.16
CA LEU A 263 9.02 -13.16 -17.50
C LEU A 263 9.84 -12.00 -18.07
N SER A 264 9.35 -10.77 -17.95
CA SER A 264 10.06 -9.56 -18.39
C SER A 264 11.39 -9.39 -17.66
N ARG A 265 11.41 -9.58 -16.33
CA ARG A 265 12.64 -9.52 -15.52
C ARG A 265 13.65 -10.61 -15.89
N LEU A 266 13.17 -11.78 -16.32
CA LEU A 266 13.99 -12.89 -16.81
C LEU A 266 14.41 -12.73 -18.28
N GLY A 267 14.08 -11.62 -18.93
CA GLY A 267 14.41 -11.36 -20.34
C GLY A 267 13.68 -12.29 -21.33
N LYS A 268 12.53 -12.87 -20.91
CA LYS A 268 11.70 -13.70 -21.78
C LYS A 268 10.81 -12.84 -22.67
N ASP A 269 10.55 -13.33 -23.87
CA ASP A 269 9.69 -12.62 -24.82
C ASP A 269 8.22 -12.71 -24.41
N VAL A 270 7.69 -11.65 -23.81
CA VAL A 270 6.29 -11.54 -23.39
C VAL A 270 5.32 -11.34 -24.58
N HIS A 271 5.81 -11.29 -25.81
CA HIS A 271 5.00 -11.28 -27.04
C HIS A 271 4.90 -12.68 -27.68
N ASN A 272 5.43 -13.72 -27.06
CA ASN A 272 5.40 -15.07 -27.54
C ASN A 272 4.37 -15.91 -26.76
N ALA A 273 3.42 -16.53 -27.48
CA ALA A 273 2.37 -17.35 -26.88
C ALA A 273 2.92 -18.50 -26.02
N HIS A 274 4.08 -19.05 -26.38
CA HIS A 274 4.75 -20.13 -25.62
C HIS A 274 5.01 -19.70 -24.15
N TYR A 275 5.38 -18.45 -23.93
CA TYR A 275 5.63 -17.95 -22.58
C TYR A 275 4.36 -17.44 -21.90
N VAL A 276 3.53 -16.64 -22.60
CA VAL A 276 2.41 -15.95 -21.96
C VAL A 276 1.16 -16.81 -21.77
N CYS A 277 1.09 -17.97 -22.46
CA CYS A 277 -0.01 -18.95 -22.40
C CYS A 277 0.50 -20.34 -22.00
N PRO A 278 1.14 -20.53 -20.85
CA PRO A 278 1.67 -21.83 -20.45
C PRO A 278 0.54 -22.85 -20.25
N SER A 279 0.77 -24.12 -20.62
CA SER A 279 -0.22 -25.19 -20.41
C SER A 279 -0.52 -25.44 -18.94
N ASP A 280 0.49 -25.33 -18.08
CA ASP A 280 0.37 -25.34 -16.62
C ASP A 280 0.87 -24.00 -16.07
N PHE A 281 -0.07 -23.13 -15.79
CA PHE A 281 0.22 -21.79 -15.27
C PHE A 281 0.94 -21.83 -13.92
N ARG A 282 0.48 -22.69 -13.01
CA ARG A 282 1.04 -22.76 -11.66
C ARG A 282 2.49 -23.18 -11.70
N GLN A 283 2.78 -24.24 -12.44
CA GLN A 283 4.16 -24.74 -12.58
C GLN A 283 5.07 -23.70 -13.25
N ALA A 284 4.58 -22.99 -14.29
CA ALA A 284 5.34 -21.98 -14.98
C ALA A 284 5.64 -20.76 -14.06
N HIS A 285 4.64 -20.31 -13.32
CA HIS A 285 4.75 -19.25 -12.33
C HIS A 285 5.80 -19.59 -11.25
N ASP A 286 5.68 -20.78 -10.62
CA ASP A 286 6.56 -21.22 -9.55
C ASP A 286 8.00 -21.37 -10.03
N ARG A 287 8.22 -21.85 -11.25
CA ARG A 287 9.55 -21.91 -11.88
C ARG A 287 10.18 -20.53 -12.06
N CYS A 288 9.41 -19.54 -12.54
CA CYS A 288 9.91 -18.17 -12.71
C CYS A 288 10.25 -17.54 -11.36
N GLN A 289 9.39 -17.74 -10.35
CA GLN A 289 9.61 -17.25 -8.99
C GLN A 289 10.89 -17.86 -8.38
N ALA A 290 11.07 -19.17 -8.48
CA ALA A 290 12.25 -19.86 -7.97
C ALA A 290 13.55 -19.37 -8.66
N LEU A 291 13.50 -19.17 -9.99
CA LEU A 291 14.64 -18.67 -10.75
C LEU A 291 15.02 -17.25 -10.35
N LEU A 292 14.04 -16.36 -10.21
CA LEU A 292 14.29 -14.98 -9.75
C LEU A 292 14.83 -14.94 -8.33
N ALA A 293 14.27 -15.74 -7.41
CA ALA A 293 14.75 -15.81 -6.04
C ALA A 293 16.22 -16.26 -5.98
N ARG A 294 16.62 -17.21 -6.86
CA ARG A 294 18.01 -17.65 -6.97
C ARG A 294 18.91 -16.53 -7.47
N ILE A 295 18.53 -15.83 -8.53
CA ILE A 295 19.29 -14.69 -9.08
C ILE A 295 19.45 -13.60 -8.02
N GLU A 296 18.38 -13.22 -7.33
CA GLU A 296 18.42 -12.22 -6.26
C GLU A 296 19.34 -12.65 -5.10
N ALA A 297 19.33 -13.93 -4.73
CA ALA A 297 20.22 -14.45 -3.70
C ALA A 297 21.69 -14.38 -4.13
N GLU A 298 22.01 -14.76 -5.38
CA GLU A 298 23.36 -14.66 -5.94
C GLU A 298 23.84 -13.20 -6.01
N GLU A 299 22.98 -12.28 -6.45
CA GLU A 299 23.28 -10.84 -6.47
C GLU A 299 23.51 -10.26 -5.07
N GLN A 300 22.71 -10.68 -4.07
CA GLN A 300 22.91 -10.25 -2.68
C GLN A 300 24.25 -10.74 -2.12
N VAL A 301 24.62 -11.98 -2.40
CA VAL A 301 25.93 -12.52 -1.98
C VAL A 301 27.05 -11.73 -2.64
N ALA A 302 26.96 -11.48 -3.96
CA ALA A 302 27.95 -10.71 -4.69
C ALA A 302 28.06 -9.26 -4.15
N ARG A 303 26.93 -8.61 -3.86
CA ARG A 303 26.89 -7.27 -3.27
C ARG A 303 27.56 -7.25 -1.89
N ARG A 304 27.21 -8.17 -1.00
CA ARG A 304 27.82 -8.26 0.34
C ARG A 304 29.34 -8.48 0.25
N ARG A 305 29.78 -9.31 -0.70
CA ARG A 305 31.21 -9.54 -0.93
C ARG A 305 31.90 -8.27 -1.43
N ALA A 306 31.30 -7.54 -2.33
CA ALA A 306 31.83 -6.27 -2.82
C ALA A 306 31.90 -5.19 -1.71
N GLU A 307 30.87 -5.05 -0.91
CA GLU A 307 30.83 -4.17 0.26
C GLU A 307 31.91 -4.53 1.27
N TYR A 308 32.08 -5.83 1.57
CA TYR A 308 33.08 -6.31 2.48
C TYR A 308 34.50 -5.94 1.99
N LEU A 309 34.77 -6.15 0.71
CA LEU A 309 36.10 -5.81 0.13
C LEU A 309 36.34 -4.29 0.17
N GLU A 310 35.32 -3.49 0.01
CA GLU A 310 35.45 -2.05 0.09
C GLU A 310 35.70 -1.59 1.55
N TYR A 311 34.99 -2.15 2.53
CA TYR A 311 35.24 -1.90 3.95
C TYR A 311 36.67 -2.34 4.36
N GLU A 312 37.14 -3.48 3.90
CA GLU A 312 38.49 -3.96 4.16
C GLU A 312 39.53 -2.97 3.61
N LYS A 313 39.37 -2.47 2.37
CA LYS A 313 40.28 -1.46 1.79
C LYS A 313 40.27 -0.16 2.61
N GLN A 314 39.09 0.29 3.01
CA GLN A 314 38.95 1.50 3.82
C GLN A 314 39.58 1.34 5.19
N TYR A 315 39.38 0.21 5.84
CA TYR A 315 40.01 -0.12 7.11
C TYR A 315 41.54 -0.14 7.01
N GLN A 316 42.08 -0.88 6.04
CA GLN A 316 43.53 -0.97 5.76
C GLN A 316 44.11 0.44 5.48
N LYS A 317 43.44 1.26 4.70
CA LYS A 317 43.85 2.64 4.43
C LYS A 317 43.83 3.51 5.69
N ALA A 318 42.83 3.38 6.53
CA ALA A 318 42.63 4.22 7.71
C ALA A 318 43.48 3.77 8.90
N LYS A 319 43.60 2.46 9.12
CA LYS A 319 44.21 1.85 10.30
C LYS A 319 45.48 1.04 10.01
N GLY A 320 45.88 0.89 8.75
CA GLY A 320 47.02 0.04 8.33
C GLY A 320 48.30 0.31 9.11
N LYS A 321 48.56 1.53 9.55
CA LYS A 321 49.73 1.88 10.36
C LYS A 321 49.70 1.35 11.81
N TYR A 322 48.53 0.95 12.30
CA TYR A 322 48.35 0.38 13.64
C TYR A 322 48.26 -1.14 13.63
N LEU A 323 48.11 -1.75 12.45
CA LEU A 323 48.05 -3.20 12.32
C LEU A 323 49.38 -3.80 12.76
N GLY A 324 49.29 -4.96 13.41
CA GLY A 324 50.46 -5.64 14.00
C GLY A 324 50.88 -5.12 15.39
N ILE A 325 50.23 -4.08 15.94
CA ILE A 325 50.45 -3.72 17.33
C ILE A 325 49.88 -4.82 18.22
N ALA A 326 50.73 -5.44 19.00
CA ALA A 326 50.38 -6.39 20.02
C ALA A 326 51.35 -6.24 21.21
N PHE A 327 50.87 -6.49 22.39
CA PHE A 327 51.63 -6.46 23.64
C PHE A 327 51.01 -7.41 24.67
N SER A 328 51.82 -7.88 25.61
CA SER A 328 51.40 -8.84 26.61
C SER A 328 52.08 -8.57 27.96
N ASP A 329 51.44 -8.97 29.06
CA ASP A 329 52.07 -9.04 30.38
C ASP A 329 52.51 -10.44 30.78
N GLY A 330 52.54 -11.37 29.81
CA GLY A 330 52.89 -12.78 30.00
C GLY A 330 51.69 -13.71 30.07
N GLU A 331 50.53 -13.23 30.42
CA GLU A 331 49.25 -14.00 30.49
C GLU A 331 48.22 -13.43 29.53
N ILE A 332 47.99 -12.11 29.59
CA ILE A 332 47.01 -11.40 28.76
C ILE A 332 47.75 -10.85 27.53
N GLU A 333 47.31 -11.24 26.36
CA GLU A 333 47.73 -10.64 25.09
C GLU A 333 46.68 -9.65 24.62
N VAL A 334 47.09 -8.44 24.25
CA VAL A 334 46.22 -7.44 23.66
C VAL A 334 46.75 -7.09 22.29
N ARG A 335 45.90 -7.21 21.26
CA ARG A 335 46.28 -6.91 19.88
C ARG A 335 45.22 -6.14 19.12
N VAL A 336 45.63 -5.30 18.18
CA VAL A 336 44.74 -4.60 17.28
C VAL A 336 44.06 -5.61 16.34
N LEU A 337 42.75 -5.47 16.09
CA LEU A 337 42.05 -6.27 15.10
C LEU A 337 42.62 -5.98 13.70
N GLN A 338 42.96 -7.04 12.96
CA GLN A 338 43.72 -6.93 11.72
C GLN A 338 42.89 -6.72 10.47
N SER A 339 41.59 -7.12 10.49
CA SER A 339 40.70 -7.11 9.33
C SER A 339 39.27 -6.91 9.75
N VAL A 340 38.41 -6.49 8.80
CA VAL A 340 36.97 -6.38 9.01
C VAL A 340 36.34 -7.73 9.41
N GLN A 341 36.92 -8.84 8.93
CA GLN A 341 36.49 -10.18 9.33
C GLN A 341 36.71 -10.41 10.85
N GLU A 342 37.82 -9.95 11.40
CA GLU A 342 38.06 -10.06 12.84
C GLU A 342 37.06 -9.24 13.67
N PHE A 343 36.56 -8.11 13.17
CA PHE A 343 35.47 -7.36 13.86
C PHE A 343 34.18 -8.18 13.93
N ILE A 344 33.86 -8.89 12.85
CA ILE A 344 32.67 -9.76 12.80
C ILE A 344 32.84 -10.93 13.79
N GLU A 345 34.01 -11.55 13.80
CA GLU A 345 34.30 -12.65 14.71
C GLU A 345 34.31 -12.22 16.17
N GLU A 346 34.91 -11.04 16.45
CA GLU A 346 34.94 -10.45 17.78
C GLU A 346 33.51 -10.15 18.27
N GLY A 347 32.66 -9.52 17.43
CA GLY A 347 31.30 -9.23 17.76
C GLY A 347 30.47 -10.48 18.08
N LYS A 348 30.64 -11.54 17.27
CA LYS A 348 30.00 -12.82 17.49
C LYS A 348 30.46 -13.50 18.78
N ALA A 349 31.77 -13.56 19.04
CA ALA A 349 32.33 -14.23 20.19
C ALA A 349 31.99 -13.49 21.51
N MET A 350 31.97 -12.17 21.48
CA MET A 350 31.77 -11.33 22.64
C MET A 350 30.33 -10.90 22.83
N HIS A 351 29.41 -11.24 21.90
CA HIS A 351 28.00 -10.86 21.93
C HIS A 351 27.73 -9.35 22.10
N HIS A 352 28.45 -8.54 21.30
CA HIS A 352 28.27 -7.08 21.28
C HIS A 352 28.49 -6.48 19.88
N CYS A 353 28.02 -5.24 19.67
CA CYS A 353 27.94 -4.60 18.35
C CYS A 353 29.26 -3.95 17.89
N VAL A 354 30.39 -4.67 17.94
CA VAL A 354 31.68 -4.12 17.49
C VAL A 354 31.88 -4.20 15.97
N GLU A 355 31.05 -4.98 15.28
CA GLU A 355 31.17 -5.24 13.83
C GLU A 355 31.28 -3.96 12.97
N ARG A 356 30.60 -2.86 13.34
CA ARG A 356 30.63 -1.58 12.63
C ARG A 356 31.71 -0.61 13.11
N TYR A 357 32.55 -0.98 14.06
CA TYR A 357 33.57 -0.09 14.62
C TYR A 357 34.78 0.07 13.71
N HIS A 358 34.91 -0.76 12.68
CA HIS A 358 35.97 -0.64 11.68
C HIS A 358 35.94 0.72 10.92
N ASP A 359 34.79 1.36 10.76
CA ASP A 359 34.64 2.64 10.06
C ASP A 359 34.80 3.89 10.97
N LYS A 360 34.78 3.70 12.29
CA LYS A 360 34.96 4.81 13.24
C LYS A 360 36.37 5.43 13.11
N ARG A 361 36.43 6.68 12.69
CA ARG A 361 37.68 7.39 12.42
C ARG A 361 38.62 7.49 13.62
N ASP A 362 38.05 7.83 14.80
CA ASP A 362 38.84 8.08 16.03
C ASP A 362 39.03 6.82 16.89
N SER A 363 38.40 5.69 16.57
CA SER A 363 38.49 4.48 17.38
C SER A 363 39.49 3.49 16.81
N LEU A 364 40.33 2.94 17.69
CA LEU A 364 41.15 1.76 17.43
C LEU A 364 40.63 0.64 18.34
N ILE A 365 40.36 -0.52 17.76
CA ILE A 365 39.77 -1.65 18.47
C ILE A 365 40.85 -2.73 18.66
N LEU A 366 41.00 -3.16 19.92
CA LEU A 366 41.90 -4.20 20.31
C LEU A 366 41.11 -5.35 20.94
N SER A 367 41.61 -6.58 20.75
CA SER A 367 41.09 -7.76 21.42
C SER A 367 42.09 -8.18 22.49
N ALA A 368 41.63 -8.26 23.74
CA ALA A 368 42.38 -8.81 24.87
C ALA A 368 42.06 -10.31 25.00
N ARG A 369 43.11 -11.15 25.07
CA ARG A 369 43.01 -12.61 25.05
C ARG A 369 43.89 -13.24 26.14
N ILE A 370 43.43 -14.38 26.65
CA ILE A 370 44.24 -15.29 27.46
C ILE A 370 44.31 -16.61 26.69
N ALA A 371 45.51 -17.01 26.29
CA ALA A 371 45.71 -17.99 25.25
C ALA A 371 44.88 -17.58 23.99
N ASP A 372 44.04 -18.46 23.46
CA ASP A 372 43.18 -18.12 22.29
C ASP A 372 41.80 -17.61 22.69
N ARG A 373 41.47 -17.54 23.98
CA ARG A 373 40.16 -17.11 24.44
C ARG A 373 40.08 -15.59 24.52
N ARG A 374 39.08 -14.98 23.82
CA ARG A 374 38.76 -13.56 23.94
C ARG A 374 38.23 -13.26 25.33
N VAL A 375 38.72 -12.21 25.97
CA VAL A 375 38.39 -11.81 27.35
C VAL A 375 37.63 -10.48 27.31
N GLU A 376 38.21 -9.44 26.72
CA GLU A 376 37.58 -8.13 26.53
C GLU A 376 37.95 -7.53 25.18
N THR A 377 37.02 -6.74 24.64
CA THR A 377 37.26 -5.88 23.51
C THR A 377 37.48 -4.45 24.01
N VAL A 378 38.60 -3.84 23.61
CA VAL A 378 39.00 -2.52 24.07
C VAL A 378 38.91 -1.52 22.93
N GLU A 379 38.24 -0.39 23.18
CA GLU A 379 38.19 0.76 22.28
C GLU A 379 39.12 1.87 22.80
N VAL A 380 40.07 2.28 21.95
CA VAL A 380 41.03 3.37 22.22
C VAL A 380 40.70 4.55 21.32
N SER A 381 40.59 5.76 21.88
CA SER A 381 40.51 6.99 21.10
C SER A 381 41.87 7.37 20.56
N LEU A 382 41.97 7.48 19.23
CA LEU A 382 43.20 7.87 18.54
C LEU A 382 43.58 9.34 18.74
N SER A 383 42.57 10.21 18.96
CA SER A 383 42.78 11.64 19.20
C SER A 383 43.29 11.88 20.62
N ARG A 384 42.64 11.27 21.61
CA ARG A 384 42.95 11.45 23.05
C ARG A 384 44.03 10.53 23.58
N LEU A 385 44.35 9.42 22.87
CA LEU A 385 45.24 8.37 23.31
C LEU A 385 44.89 7.80 24.68
N GLN A 386 43.61 7.44 24.82
CA GLN A 386 43.02 6.92 26.04
C GLN A 386 42.07 5.76 25.74
N VAL A 387 41.96 4.82 26.65
CA VAL A 387 40.89 3.81 26.59
C VAL A 387 39.54 4.49 26.75
N VAL A 388 38.64 4.28 25.82
CA VAL A 388 37.25 4.77 25.85
C VAL A 388 36.39 3.79 26.60
N GLN A 389 36.54 2.52 26.29
CA GLN A 389 35.84 1.42 26.96
C GLN A 389 36.61 0.12 26.79
N SER A 390 36.40 -0.78 27.74
CA SER A 390 36.84 -2.17 27.68
C SER A 390 35.66 -3.03 28.18
N ARG A 391 35.25 -4.02 27.39
CA ARG A 391 34.08 -4.83 27.70
C ARG A 391 34.30 -6.29 27.32
N GLY A 392 33.91 -7.15 28.24
CA GLY A 392 33.86 -8.60 28.02
C GLY A 392 32.53 -9.03 27.40
N ALA A 393 32.25 -10.32 27.37
CA ALA A 393 31.05 -10.88 26.79
C ALA A 393 29.77 -10.24 27.33
N CYS A 394 28.83 -9.95 26.45
CA CYS A 394 27.56 -9.28 26.76
C CYS A 394 27.75 -7.91 27.46
N ASN A 395 28.81 -7.18 27.12
CA ASN A 395 29.18 -5.86 27.66
C ASN A 395 29.43 -5.84 29.19
N LYS A 396 29.77 -6.96 29.79
CA LYS A 396 30.11 -7.06 31.23
C LYS A 396 31.60 -6.84 31.41
N ASN A 397 32.01 -6.27 32.53
CA ASN A 397 33.42 -6.23 32.92
C ASN A 397 33.85 -7.64 33.40
N THR A 398 35.04 -8.03 33.04
CA THR A 398 35.65 -9.29 33.52
C THR A 398 36.50 -9.03 34.78
N GLU A 399 36.93 -10.06 35.44
CA GLU A 399 37.88 -9.98 36.55
C GLU A 399 39.22 -9.40 36.13
N TYR A 400 39.53 -9.43 34.85
CA TYR A 400 40.75 -8.89 34.24
C TYR A 400 40.63 -7.44 33.80
N HIS A 401 39.46 -6.80 33.96
CA HIS A 401 39.15 -5.48 33.41
C HIS A 401 40.22 -4.43 33.73
N ASP A 402 40.49 -4.21 35.01
CA ASP A 402 41.43 -3.17 35.45
C ASP A 402 42.86 -3.45 34.99
N ARG A 403 43.24 -4.74 34.91
CA ARG A 403 44.54 -5.19 34.43
C ARG A 403 44.69 -4.94 32.93
N ILE A 404 43.62 -5.25 32.14
CA ILE A 404 43.60 -4.99 30.69
C ILE A 404 43.69 -3.49 30.42
N VAL A 405 42.89 -2.67 31.11
CA VAL A 405 42.92 -1.21 30.94
C VAL A 405 44.30 -0.62 31.28
N ARG A 406 44.93 -1.09 32.37
CA ARG A 406 46.29 -0.68 32.72
C ARG A 406 47.29 -1.08 31.63
N LEU A 407 47.27 -2.36 31.22
CA LEU A 407 48.18 -2.91 30.19
C LEU A 407 48.08 -2.10 28.88
N VAL A 408 46.86 -1.71 28.45
CA VAL A 408 46.66 -0.88 27.26
C VAL A 408 47.21 0.52 27.46
N ASN A 409 46.98 1.16 28.63
CA ASN A 409 47.49 2.50 28.91
C ASN A 409 49.01 2.55 28.99
N ASP A 410 49.66 1.55 29.61
CA ASP A 410 51.13 1.45 29.71
C ASP A 410 51.79 1.30 28.33
N ASN A 411 51.09 0.66 27.37
CA ASN A 411 51.54 0.45 26.00
C ASN A 411 51.05 1.49 25.00
N MET A 412 50.40 2.60 25.44
CA MET A 412 49.85 3.63 24.58
C MET A 412 50.91 4.36 23.74
N SER A 413 52.16 4.30 24.16
CA SER A 413 53.31 4.80 23.39
C SER A 413 53.43 4.12 22.02
N LEU A 414 53.11 2.84 21.88
CA LEU A 414 53.11 2.11 20.61
C LEU A 414 52.08 2.72 19.64
N VAL A 415 50.85 3.01 20.12
CA VAL A 415 49.79 3.63 19.33
C VAL A 415 50.23 5.06 18.93
N ARG A 416 50.82 5.84 19.86
CA ARG A 416 51.34 7.18 19.60
C ARG A 416 52.42 7.15 18.52
N THR A 417 53.38 6.25 18.61
CA THR A 417 54.46 6.07 17.62
C THR A 417 53.91 5.71 16.24
N ALA A 418 52.94 4.77 16.19
CA ALA A 418 52.30 4.37 14.94
C ALA A 418 51.50 5.50 14.31
N ARG A 419 50.91 6.41 15.12
CA ARG A 419 50.17 7.60 14.63
C ARG A 419 51.08 8.52 13.79
N HIS A 420 52.33 8.64 14.11
CA HIS A 420 53.30 9.48 13.40
C HIS A 420 54.00 8.79 12.21
N LYS A 421 53.85 7.46 12.06
CA LYS A 421 54.36 6.74 10.89
C LYS A 421 53.54 7.07 9.65
N ARG A 422 54.19 7.41 8.53
CA ARG A 422 53.52 7.54 7.22
C ARG A 422 53.03 6.16 6.77
N ASN A 423 51.79 6.07 6.32
CA ASN A 423 51.25 4.82 5.76
C ASN A 423 52.12 4.35 4.60
N LYS A 424 52.86 3.26 4.76
CA LYS A 424 53.47 2.52 3.65
C LYS A 424 52.31 1.76 2.95
N VAL A 425 51.81 2.31 1.86
CA VAL A 425 50.87 1.59 0.97
C VAL A 425 51.67 0.43 0.36
N THR A 426 51.47 -0.77 0.86
CA THR A 426 51.94 -1.97 0.19
C THR A 426 51.17 -2.11 -1.10
N ARG A 427 51.79 -1.78 -2.23
CA ARG A 427 51.31 -2.12 -3.56
C ARG A 427 51.22 -3.64 -3.65
N ILE A 428 50.03 -4.20 -3.48
CA ILE A 428 49.77 -5.57 -3.93
C ILE A 428 49.76 -5.49 -5.45
N ALA A 429 50.81 -5.99 -6.05
CA ALA A 429 50.95 -6.13 -7.50
C ALA A 429 49.85 -7.07 -8.00
N THR A 430 48.90 -6.53 -8.73
CA THR A 430 47.92 -7.28 -9.50
C THR A 430 48.65 -7.95 -10.65
N LEU A 431 49.10 -9.19 -10.46
CA LEU A 431 49.50 -10.11 -11.52
C LEU A 431 48.21 -10.61 -12.21
N GLY A 432 47.79 -9.89 -13.25
CA GLY A 432 46.76 -10.28 -14.18
C GLY A 432 47.19 -9.92 -15.60
N ARG A 433 48.10 -10.71 -16.15
CA ARG A 433 48.41 -10.63 -17.59
C ARG A 433 47.21 -11.11 -18.37
N ALA A 434 46.51 -10.18 -19.00
CA ALA A 434 45.61 -10.46 -20.13
C ALA A 434 46.47 -10.79 -21.34
N ALA A 435 46.52 -12.05 -21.73
CA ALA A 435 47.08 -12.47 -23.00
C ALA A 435 46.15 -12.01 -24.14
N SER A 436 46.57 -11.04 -24.92
CA SER A 436 45.96 -10.67 -26.17
C SER A 436 46.07 -11.81 -27.16
N ASN A 437 44.98 -12.38 -27.59
CA ASN A 437 44.94 -13.24 -28.76
C ASN A 437 44.10 -12.55 -29.86
N ARG A 438 44.80 -11.77 -30.69
CA ARG A 438 44.27 -11.36 -32.01
C ARG A 438 44.30 -12.61 -32.90
N ARG A 439 43.14 -13.12 -33.27
CA ARG A 439 42.98 -13.91 -34.49
C ARG A 439 42.19 -13.08 -35.50
N ARG A 440 42.90 -12.66 -36.56
CA ARG A 440 42.36 -12.21 -37.85
C ARG A 440 41.64 -13.39 -38.48
N VAL A 441 40.47 -13.13 -39.03
CA VAL A 441 39.82 -13.99 -40.02
C VAL A 441 39.89 -13.25 -41.33
N PRO A 442 40.36 -13.84 -42.43
CA PRO A 442 40.34 -13.25 -43.76
C PRO A 442 39.06 -13.62 -44.51
N ALA A 443 38.68 -12.67 -45.40
CA ALA A 443 37.74 -12.70 -46.55
C ALA A 443 36.33 -13.24 -46.32
#